data_70e07f8ec3dc9c06b7a80b0ac97c29b3
#
_entry.id   70e07f8ec3dc9c06b7a80b0ac97c29b3
#
_cell.length_a   1.000
_cell.length_b   1.000
_cell.length_c   1.000
_cell.angle_alpha   90.00
_cell.angle_beta   90.00
_cell.angle_gamma   90.00
#
_symmetry.space_group_name_H-M   'P 1'
#
loop_
_entity.id
_entity.type
_entity.pdbx_description
1 polymer ?
#
loop_
_entity_poly.entity_id
_entity_poly.type
_entity_poly.pdbx_seq_one_letter_code
_entity_poly.pdbx_strand_id
1 'polypeptide(L)'
;MQAHGAPKKVAVLGGGDGMAVREILKYASVESVILVELDPAMNRIFSQQSALRRLNADALLSPKVRIINADAFKWLESTTEVFDVVVVDFPDPTNFSIGKLYTNSFYALLDQHLAASGYAVIQTTSPLVARRSYWTVVNTLESVGLKAAPYHANVPSFGEWGFVVASRRPFSPDVQAGKLPVDLKFLNPQTLRLLFDFPQDMSRVPAPVNRLSNQELVHSYEQEWGKVAN
;
A
#
# COMPACT_ATOMS: atom_id res chain seq x y z
N MET A 1 -0.04 9.24 6.01
CA MET A 1 -0.12 10.71 6.04
C MET A 1 -0.13 11.23 7.48
N GLN A 2 -1.20 11.05 8.24
CA GLN A 2 -1.36 11.62 9.59
C GLN A 2 -0.24 11.20 10.57
N ALA A 3 0.25 9.96 10.48
CA ALA A 3 1.32 9.45 11.32
C ALA A 3 2.66 10.21 11.16
N HIS A 4 2.94 10.68 9.95
CA HIS A 4 4.11 11.51 9.67
C HIS A 4 3.93 12.95 10.20
N GLY A 5 2.71 13.45 10.21
CA GLY A 5 2.34 14.79 10.68
C GLY A 5 2.32 15.83 9.57
N ALA A 6 3.41 16.03 8.85
CA ALA A 6 3.51 17.01 7.76
C ALA A 6 4.33 16.45 6.58
N PRO A 7 3.84 15.41 5.89
CA PRO A 7 4.54 14.84 4.74
C PRO A 7 4.54 15.85 3.59
N LYS A 8 5.68 16.00 2.92
CA LYS A 8 5.88 16.91 1.79
C LYS A 8 5.96 16.17 0.47
N LYS A 9 6.71 15.07 0.44
CA LYS A 9 6.99 14.31 -0.76
C LYS A 9 6.44 12.91 -0.65
N VAL A 10 5.53 12.55 -1.55
CA VAL A 10 4.81 11.28 -1.52
C VAL A 10 5.01 10.52 -2.82
N ALA A 11 5.23 9.21 -2.75
CA ALA A 11 5.15 8.33 -3.89
C ALA A 11 3.89 7.46 -3.82
N VAL A 12 3.30 7.20 -4.97
CA VAL A 12 2.25 6.20 -5.17
C VAL A 12 2.75 5.23 -6.22
N LEU A 13 2.86 3.96 -5.87
CA LEU A 13 3.33 2.89 -6.74
C LEU A 13 2.14 2.01 -7.11
N GLY A 14 1.71 2.05 -8.36
CA GLY A 14 0.40 1.58 -8.81
C GLY A 14 -0.70 2.63 -8.58
N GLY A 15 -1.97 2.23 -8.56
CA GLY A 15 -3.09 3.14 -8.27
C GLY A 15 -3.28 4.22 -9.34
N GLY A 16 -3.11 3.86 -10.61
CA GLY A 16 -3.24 4.76 -11.77
C GLY A 16 -4.62 5.39 -11.96
N ASP A 17 -5.61 4.98 -11.17
CA ASP A 17 -6.94 5.61 -11.09
C ASP A 17 -6.91 6.98 -10.37
N GLY A 18 -5.85 7.27 -9.60
CA GLY A 18 -5.66 8.53 -8.89
C GLY A 18 -6.48 8.69 -7.61
N MET A 19 -7.16 7.64 -7.12
CA MET A 19 -7.96 7.74 -5.90
C MET A 19 -7.09 7.92 -4.65
N ALA A 20 -5.96 7.21 -4.57
CA ALA A 20 -4.98 7.43 -3.53
C ALA A 20 -4.39 8.84 -3.59
N VAL A 21 -4.08 9.33 -4.79
CA VAL A 21 -3.58 10.69 -5.02
C VAL A 21 -4.59 11.75 -4.54
N ARG A 22 -5.89 11.56 -4.81
CA ARG A 22 -6.96 12.43 -4.32
C ARG A 22 -6.92 12.59 -2.79
N GLU A 23 -6.76 11.50 -2.06
CA GLU A 23 -6.71 11.53 -0.60
C GLU A 23 -5.42 12.18 -0.08
N ILE A 24 -4.31 11.94 -0.76
CA ILE A 24 -3.01 12.53 -0.44
C ILE A 24 -3.05 14.07 -0.59
N LEU A 25 -3.64 14.57 -1.66
CA LEU A 25 -3.72 16.01 -1.94
C LEU A 25 -4.59 16.80 -0.96
N LYS A 26 -5.39 16.15 -0.13
CA LYS A 26 -6.12 16.81 0.97
C LYS A 26 -5.20 17.33 2.08
N TYR A 27 -3.95 16.84 2.13
CA TYR A 27 -2.97 17.31 3.12
C TYR A 27 -2.23 18.52 2.59
N ALA A 28 -2.44 19.68 3.23
CA ALA A 28 -1.85 20.94 2.81
C ALA A 28 -0.31 20.93 2.79
N SER A 29 0.31 20.09 3.64
CA SER A 29 1.76 19.93 3.70
C SER A 29 2.36 19.29 2.45
N VAL A 30 1.58 18.57 1.64
CA VAL A 30 2.07 17.89 0.44
C VAL A 30 2.48 18.91 -0.61
N GLU A 31 3.76 18.87 -0.96
CA GLU A 31 4.37 19.71 -1.99
C GLU A 31 4.44 18.99 -3.35
N SER A 32 4.70 17.68 -3.34
CA SER A 32 4.82 16.87 -4.56
C SER A 32 4.37 15.44 -4.36
N VAL A 33 3.76 14.87 -5.41
CA VAL A 33 3.36 13.46 -5.52
C VAL A 33 3.96 12.89 -6.80
N ILE A 34 4.65 11.75 -6.70
CA ILE A 34 5.07 10.95 -7.85
C ILE A 34 4.17 9.73 -7.91
N LEU A 35 3.43 9.60 -9.00
CA LEU A 35 2.63 8.41 -9.32
C LEU A 35 3.38 7.56 -10.34
N VAL A 36 3.75 6.34 -9.98
CA VAL A 36 4.39 5.38 -10.86
C VAL A 36 3.39 4.30 -11.25
N GLU A 37 2.97 4.30 -12.49
CA GLU A 37 1.98 3.37 -13.04
C GLU A 37 2.52 2.66 -14.26
N LEU A 38 2.38 1.34 -14.29
CA LEU A 38 2.88 0.53 -15.41
C LEU A 38 2.08 0.76 -16.70
N ASP A 39 0.75 0.84 -16.59
CA ASP A 39 -0.15 1.00 -17.74
C ASP A 39 -0.51 2.46 -18.00
N PRO A 40 0.04 3.07 -19.06
CA PRO A 40 -0.32 4.45 -19.42
C PRO A 40 -1.80 4.62 -19.79
N ALA A 41 -2.51 3.55 -20.15
CA ALA A 41 -3.93 3.62 -20.46
C ALA A 41 -4.76 3.93 -19.21
N MET A 42 -4.38 3.40 -18.04
CA MET A 42 -5.02 3.71 -16.77
C MET A 42 -5.01 5.21 -16.50
N ASN A 43 -3.82 5.81 -16.48
CA ASN A 43 -3.69 7.26 -16.24
C ASN A 43 -4.45 8.08 -17.27
N ARG A 44 -4.39 7.70 -18.55
CA ARG A 44 -5.09 8.39 -19.63
C ARG A 44 -6.61 8.37 -19.44
N ILE A 45 -7.18 7.20 -19.14
CA ILE A 45 -8.62 7.04 -18.96
C ILE A 45 -9.10 7.86 -17.76
N PHE A 46 -8.41 7.76 -16.62
CA PHE A 46 -8.77 8.45 -15.39
C PHE A 46 -8.42 9.96 -15.38
N SER A 47 -7.63 10.44 -16.34
CA SER A 47 -7.37 11.88 -16.53
C SER A 47 -8.20 12.53 -17.65
N GLN A 48 -8.82 11.73 -18.56
CA GLN A 48 -9.55 12.25 -19.70
C GLN A 48 -11.07 12.05 -19.63
N GLN A 49 -11.53 10.88 -19.14
CA GLN A 49 -12.95 10.55 -19.08
C GLN A 49 -13.63 11.30 -17.92
N SER A 50 -14.59 12.17 -18.24
CA SER A 50 -15.24 13.05 -17.25
C SER A 50 -15.90 12.30 -16.08
N ALA A 51 -16.46 11.11 -16.33
CA ALA A 51 -17.06 10.27 -15.29
C ALA A 51 -16.01 9.74 -14.29
N LEU A 52 -14.85 9.29 -14.81
CA LEU A 52 -13.76 8.74 -14.01
C LEU A 52 -12.96 9.84 -13.29
N ARG A 53 -12.76 10.99 -13.96
CA ARG A 53 -12.16 12.17 -13.33
C ARG A 53 -12.93 12.65 -12.10
N ARG A 54 -14.27 12.54 -12.11
CA ARG A 54 -15.07 12.86 -10.92
C ARG A 54 -14.75 11.97 -9.73
N LEU A 55 -14.38 10.69 -9.96
CA LEU A 55 -14.04 9.76 -8.89
C LEU A 55 -12.75 10.17 -8.17
N ASN A 56 -11.76 10.61 -8.92
CA ASN A 56 -10.48 11.08 -8.35
C ASN A 56 -10.42 12.59 -8.12
N ALA A 57 -11.53 13.32 -8.32
CA ALA A 57 -11.63 14.78 -8.14
C ALA A 57 -10.52 15.55 -8.89
N ASP A 58 -10.22 15.15 -10.13
CA ASP A 58 -9.18 15.72 -10.98
C ASP A 58 -7.74 15.65 -10.40
N ALA A 59 -7.52 14.76 -9.45
CA ALA A 59 -6.24 14.66 -8.74
C ALA A 59 -5.05 14.46 -9.68
N LEU A 60 -5.21 13.67 -10.75
CA LEU A 60 -4.16 13.43 -11.73
C LEU A 60 -3.78 14.67 -12.56
N LEU A 61 -4.59 15.72 -12.57
CA LEU A 61 -4.32 16.98 -13.25
C LEU A 61 -3.69 18.03 -12.33
N SER A 62 -3.49 17.72 -11.06
CA SER A 62 -2.88 18.64 -10.11
C SER A 62 -1.44 18.97 -10.50
N PRO A 63 -1.00 20.24 -10.43
CA PRO A 63 0.38 20.62 -10.70
C PRO A 63 1.39 20.03 -9.70
N LYS A 64 0.92 19.50 -8.58
CA LYS A 64 1.75 18.78 -7.60
C LYS A 64 2.02 17.34 -8.00
N VAL A 65 1.36 16.80 -9.02
CA VAL A 65 1.42 15.39 -9.41
C VAL A 65 2.26 15.22 -10.66
N ARG A 66 3.28 14.36 -10.55
CA ARG A 66 4.08 13.90 -11.68
C ARG A 66 3.78 12.42 -11.92
N ILE A 67 3.26 12.08 -13.08
CA ILE A 67 2.99 10.71 -13.50
C ILE A 67 4.20 10.17 -14.25
N ILE A 68 4.64 8.97 -13.88
CA ILE A 68 5.72 8.21 -14.53
C ILE A 68 5.16 6.86 -14.94
N ASN A 69 5.16 6.56 -16.25
CA ASN A 69 4.76 5.25 -16.74
C ASN A 69 5.99 4.34 -16.80
N ALA A 70 6.12 3.49 -15.80
CA ALA A 70 7.25 2.58 -15.65
C ALA A 70 6.89 1.38 -14.74
N ASP A 71 7.69 0.32 -14.86
CA ASP A 71 7.73 -0.75 -13.86
C ASP A 71 8.28 -0.17 -12.55
N ALA A 72 7.50 -0.27 -11.47
CA ALA A 72 7.84 0.32 -10.17
C ALA A 72 9.14 -0.24 -9.58
N PHE A 73 9.45 -1.53 -9.81
CA PHE A 73 10.70 -2.14 -9.38
C PHE A 73 11.89 -1.46 -10.05
N LYS A 74 11.87 -1.38 -11.38
CA LYS A 74 12.94 -0.74 -12.17
C LYS A 74 13.06 0.75 -11.89
N TRP A 75 11.93 1.41 -11.63
CA TRP A 75 11.95 2.81 -11.28
C TRP A 75 12.63 3.06 -9.93
N LEU A 76 12.33 2.24 -8.90
CA LEU A 76 13.02 2.32 -7.62
C LEU A 76 14.53 2.02 -7.75
N GLU A 77 14.95 1.11 -8.63
CA GLU A 77 16.38 0.87 -8.89
C GLU A 77 17.12 2.08 -9.48
N SER A 78 16.42 2.94 -10.21
CA SER A 78 17.01 4.04 -10.96
C SER A 78 16.81 5.42 -10.35
N THR A 79 15.84 5.60 -9.48
CA THR A 79 15.57 6.90 -8.86
C THR A 79 16.50 7.18 -7.68
N THR A 80 16.74 8.45 -7.40
CA THR A 80 17.46 8.91 -6.19
C THR A 80 16.52 9.61 -5.20
N GLU A 81 15.23 9.61 -5.51
CA GLU A 81 14.21 10.30 -4.73
C GLU A 81 13.97 9.61 -3.38
N VAL A 82 13.74 10.42 -2.34
CA VAL A 82 13.39 9.95 -0.99
C VAL A 82 12.03 10.54 -0.61
N PHE A 83 11.17 9.74 0.03
CA PHE A 83 9.79 10.07 0.28
C PHE A 83 9.42 10.03 1.76
N ASP A 84 8.58 10.95 2.18
CA ASP A 84 7.98 10.97 3.52
C ASP A 84 6.92 9.88 3.67
N VAL A 85 6.17 9.63 2.58
CA VAL A 85 5.18 8.55 2.53
C VAL A 85 5.24 7.86 1.17
N VAL A 86 5.17 6.53 1.19
CA VAL A 86 5.00 5.71 -0.01
C VAL A 86 3.72 4.90 0.12
N VAL A 87 2.84 5.01 -0.87
CA VAL A 87 1.64 4.16 -1.00
C VAL A 87 1.92 3.11 -2.06
N VAL A 88 1.81 1.84 -1.69
CA VAL A 88 1.98 0.69 -2.59
C VAL A 88 0.61 0.09 -2.84
N ASP A 89 0.09 0.32 -4.03
CA ASP A 89 -1.26 -0.03 -4.47
C ASP A 89 -1.19 -0.91 -5.73
N PHE A 90 -0.62 -2.10 -5.56
CA PHE A 90 -0.47 -3.07 -6.63
C PHE A 90 -1.63 -4.06 -6.67
N PRO A 91 -1.90 -4.65 -7.84
CA PRO A 91 -2.80 -5.80 -7.95
C PRO A 91 -2.31 -6.99 -7.12
N ASP A 92 -3.21 -7.90 -6.83
CA ASP A 92 -2.91 -9.15 -6.15
C ASP A 92 -1.83 -9.97 -6.89
N PRO A 93 -0.99 -10.72 -6.16
CA PRO A 93 0.16 -11.43 -6.71
C PRO A 93 -0.25 -12.72 -7.47
N THR A 94 -1.06 -12.57 -8.51
CA THR A 94 -1.61 -13.67 -9.33
C THR A 94 -0.59 -14.30 -10.30
N ASN A 95 0.58 -13.70 -10.46
CA ASN A 95 1.64 -14.19 -11.31
C ASN A 95 3.01 -13.65 -10.87
N PHE A 96 4.09 -14.21 -11.43
CA PHE A 96 5.46 -13.83 -11.06
C PHE A 96 5.84 -12.38 -11.38
N SER A 97 5.23 -11.79 -12.43
CA SER A 97 5.49 -10.40 -12.80
C SER A 97 4.97 -9.40 -11.75
N ILE A 98 3.88 -9.74 -11.08
CA ILE A 98 3.34 -8.98 -9.96
C ILE A 98 4.00 -9.43 -8.64
N GLY A 99 4.19 -10.74 -8.46
CA GLY A 99 4.78 -11.32 -7.24
C GLY A 99 6.17 -10.76 -6.90
N LYS A 100 6.97 -10.34 -7.91
CA LYS A 100 8.27 -9.67 -7.70
C LYS A 100 8.16 -8.37 -6.89
N LEU A 101 7.02 -7.66 -6.99
CA LEU A 101 6.74 -6.40 -6.31
C LEU A 101 6.41 -6.58 -4.81
N TYR A 102 6.33 -7.82 -4.35
CA TYR A 102 6.11 -8.20 -2.96
C TYR A 102 7.30 -8.98 -2.36
N THR A 103 8.47 -8.92 -2.99
CA THR A 103 9.67 -9.62 -2.54
C THR A 103 10.49 -8.79 -1.56
N ASN A 104 11.35 -9.47 -0.79
CA ASN A 104 12.32 -8.80 0.07
C ASN A 104 13.25 -7.87 -0.72
N SER A 105 13.61 -8.19 -1.96
CA SER A 105 14.40 -7.31 -2.82
C SER A 105 13.66 -6.00 -3.13
N PHE A 106 12.36 -6.08 -3.44
CA PHE A 106 11.54 -4.88 -3.66
C PHE A 106 11.41 -4.04 -2.37
N TYR A 107 11.15 -4.67 -1.23
CA TYR A 107 11.01 -3.95 0.03
C TYR A 107 12.33 -3.37 0.55
N ALA A 108 13.46 -3.97 0.22
CA ALA A 108 14.77 -3.37 0.50
C ALA A 108 15.00 -2.09 -0.33
N LEU A 109 14.60 -2.08 -1.61
CA LEU A 109 14.60 -0.86 -2.43
C LEU A 109 13.63 0.18 -1.86
N LEU A 110 12.41 -0.23 -1.51
CA LEU A 110 11.43 0.66 -0.89
C LEU A 110 12.00 1.34 0.37
N ASP A 111 12.65 0.59 1.25
CA ASP A 111 13.29 1.13 2.46
C ASP A 111 14.36 2.18 2.13
N GLN A 112 15.20 1.96 1.12
CA GLN A 112 16.22 2.93 0.71
C GLN A 112 15.63 4.27 0.29
N HIS A 113 14.42 4.28 -0.28
CA HIS A 113 13.71 5.48 -0.73
C HIS A 113 12.73 6.05 0.30
N LEU A 114 12.70 5.50 1.51
CA LEU A 114 11.88 5.98 2.60
C LEU A 114 12.70 6.92 3.49
N ALA A 115 12.19 8.11 3.77
CA ALA A 115 12.80 9.04 4.72
C ALA A 115 12.96 8.39 6.10
N ALA A 116 13.88 8.87 6.93
CA ALA A 116 14.14 8.31 8.27
C ALA A 116 12.89 8.29 9.17
N SER A 117 11.98 9.24 8.98
CA SER A 117 10.65 9.31 9.64
C SER A 117 9.51 8.84 8.75
N GLY A 118 9.81 8.29 7.58
CA GLY A 118 8.84 7.96 6.56
C GLY A 118 8.02 6.73 6.89
N TYR A 119 6.87 6.61 6.20
CA TYR A 119 5.95 5.49 6.29
C TYR A 119 5.62 4.96 4.89
N ALA A 120 5.59 3.64 4.75
CA ALA A 120 4.97 2.99 3.61
C ALA A 120 3.63 2.38 4.03
N VAL A 121 2.65 2.40 3.14
CA VAL A 121 1.39 1.66 3.29
C VAL A 121 1.27 0.73 2.11
N ILE A 122 1.14 -0.55 2.38
CA ILE A 122 1.11 -1.61 1.38
C ILE A 122 -0.27 -2.25 1.36
N GLN A 123 -0.96 -2.19 0.22
CA GLN A 123 -2.10 -3.05 -0.05
C GLN A 123 -1.60 -4.48 -0.21
N THR A 124 -2.35 -5.42 0.35
CA THR A 124 -2.01 -6.84 0.31
C THR A 124 -3.19 -7.64 -0.25
N THR A 125 -3.57 -8.71 0.42
CA THR A 125 -4.74 -9.54 0.10
C THR A 125 -5.59 -9.74 1.34
N SER A 126 -6.70 -10.48 1.24
CA SER A 126 -7.58 -10.76 2.37
C SER A 126 -6.90 -11.63 3.43
N PRO A 127 -6.75 -11.18 4.69
CA PRO A 127 -6.25 -12.02 5.77
C PRO A 127 -7.24 -13.13 6.18
N LEU A 128 -8.52 -13.00 5.81
CA LEU A 128 -9.54 -14.01 6.05
C LEU A 128 -9.47 -15.15 5.02
N VAL A 129 -9.33 -14.81 3.74
CA VAL A 129 -9.35 -15.76 2.62
C VAL A 129 -7.96 -16.32 2.35
N ALA A 130 -6.95 -15.47 2.28
CA ALA A 130 -5.58 -15.81 1.94
C ALA A 130 -4.62 -15.48 3.10
N ARG A 131 -4.89 -16.10 4.25
CA ARG A 131 -4.24 -15.83 5.51
C ARG A 131 -2.73 -16.00 5.46
N ARG A 132 -2.25 -17.12 4.90
CA ARG A 132 -0.81 -17.36 4.77
C ARG A 132 -0.14 -16.35 3.83
N SER A 133 -0.79 -16.02 2.73
CA SER A 133 -0.32 -15.01 1.77
C SER A 133 -0.20 -13.64 2.43
N TYR A 134 -1.19 -13.22 3.19
CA TYR A 134 -1.16 -11.98 3.94
C TYR A 134 0.04 -11.92 4.90
N TRP A 135 0.23 -12.96 5.73
CA TRP A 135 1.34 -13.00 6.68
C TRP A 135 2.69 -13.23 6.02
N THR A 136 2.74 -13.77 4.80
CA THR A 136 3.95 -13.80 3.97
C THR A 136 4.41 -12.40 3.62
N VAL A 137 3.50 -11.49 3.25
CA VAL A 137 3.84 -10.08 2.99
C VAL A 137 4.40 -9.41 4.24
N VAL A 138 3.74 -9.59 5.39
CA VAL A 138 4.19 -9.03 6.68
C VAL A 138 5.62 -9.52 7.02
N ASN A 139 5.84 -10.83 6.97
CA ASN A 139 7.15 -11.42 7.26
C ASN A 139 8.24 -10.95 6.26
N THR A 140 7.86 -10.69 5.01
CA THR A 140 8.78 -10.21 3.99
C THR A 140 9.21 -8.77 4.27
N LEU A 141 8.30 -7.90 4.70
CA LEU A 141 8.63 -6.55 5.17
C LEU A 141 9.55 -6.58 6.40
N GLU A 142 9.24 -7.42 7.39
CA GLU A 142 10.05 -7.57 8.59
C GLU A 142 11.46 -8.11 8.27
N SER A 143 11.60 -8.97 7.25
CA SER A 143 12.89 -9.56 6.85
C SER A 143 13.90 -8.56 6.33
N VAL A 144 13.48 -7.36 5.93
CA VAL A 144 14.35 -6.25 5.50
C VAL A 144 14.57 -5.20 6.59
N GLY A 145 14.12 -5.47 7.82
CA GLY A 145 14.32 -4.61 8.99
C GLY A 145 13.21 -3.58 9.24
N LEU A 146 12.21 -3.51 8.37
CA LEU A 146 11.05 -2.64 8.59
C LEU A 146 10.18 -3.16 9.75
N LYS A 147 9.60 -2.24 10.51
CA LYS A 147 8.60 -2.53 11.52
C LYS A 147 7.23 -2.53 10.84
N ALA A 148 6.66 -3.71 10.69
CA ALA A 148 5.35 -3.88 10.07
C ALA A 148 4.25 -3.78 11.14
N ALA A 149 3.24 -2.97 10.85
CA ALA A 149 1.99 -2.90 11.60
C ALA A 149 0.85 -3.35 10.66
N PRO A 150 0.51 -4.64 10.68
CA PRO A 150 -0.56 -5.20 9.86
C PRO A 150 -1.92 -4.66 10.33
N TYR A 151 -2.83 -4.40 9.39
CA TYR A 151 -4.21 -4.04 9.67
C TYR A 151 -5.13 -4.54 8.57
N HIS A 152 -6.41 -4.56 8.86
CA HIS A 152 -7.46 -4.98 7.94
C HIS A 152 -8.66 -4.05 7.99
N ALA A 153 -9.41 -4.00 6.92
CA ALA A 153 -10.64 -3.23 6.84
C ALA A 153 -11.63 -3.91 5.88
N ASN A 154 -12.91 -3.79 6.17
CA ASN A 154 -13.92 -4.20 5.19
C ASN A 154 -13.98 -3.20 4.04
N VAL A 155 -13.64 -3.65 2.84
CA VAL A 155 -13.75 -2.90 1.59
C VAL A 155 -15.00 -3.38 0.86
N PRO A 156 -16.00 -2.50 0.60
CA PRO A 156 -17.32 -2.94 0.09
C PRO A 156 -17.28 -3.81 -1.17
N SER A 157 -16.29 -3.63 -2.03
CA SER A 157 -16.11 -4.39 -3.28
C SER A 157 -15.29 -5.68 -3.14
N PHE A 158 -14.52 -5.83 -2.05
CA PHE A 158 -13.58 -6.95 -1.84
C PHE A 158 -13.82 -7.74 -0.56
N GLY A 159 -14.66 -7.23 0.35
CA GLY A 159 -14.84 -7.81 1.68
C GLY A 159 -13.70 -7.44 2.63
N GLU A 160 -13.34 -8.36 3.51
CA GLU A 160 -12.26 -8.15 4.49
C GLU A 160 -10.91 -8.16 3.79
N TRP A 161 -10.24 -7.00 3.79
CA TRP A 161 -9.01 -6.77 3.04
C TRP A 161 -7.87 -6.34 3.93
N GLY A 162 -6.67 -6.79 3.61
CA GLY A 162 -5.49 -6.58 4.41
C GLY A 162 -4.56 -5.49 3.87
N PHE A 163 -3.93 -4.79 4.79
CA PHE A 163 -2.96 -3.74 4.54
C PHE A 163 -1.84 -3.82 5.57
N VAL A 164 -0.70 -3.19 5.29
CA VAL A 164 0.40 -3.09 6.24
C VAL A 164 0.94 -1.66 6.25
N VAL A 165 1.05 -1.05 7.42
CA VAL A 165 1.90 0.13 7.60
C VAL A 165 3.30 -0.35 7.92
N ALA A 166 4.29 0.09 7.15
CA ALA A 166 5.69 -0.25 7.35
C ALA A 166 6.54 1.00 7.54
N SER A 167 7.50 0.95 8.45
CA SER A 167 8.43 2.06 8.73
C SER A 167 9.64 1.56 9.51
N ARG A 168 10.66 2.40 9.64
CA ARG A 168 11.84 2.08 10.47
C ARG A 168 11.55 2.15 11.98
N ARG A 169 10.46 2.82 12.37
CA ARG A 169 10.00 2.94 13.75
C ARG A 169 8.65 2.26 13.94
N PRO A 170 8.35 1.71 15.12
CA PRO A 170 7.05 1.11 15.36
C PRO A 170 5.90 2.11 15.14
N PHE A 171 4.87 1.69 14.43
CA PHE A 171 3.61 2.41 14.33
C PHE A 171 2.73 2.05 15.53
N SER A 172 2.11 3.05 16.16
CA SER A 172 1.18 2.85 17.26
C SER A 172 -0.21 3.37 16.91
N PRO A 173 -1.21 2.48 16.76
CA PRO A 173 -2.59 2.88 16.52
C PRO A 173 -3.14 3.82 17.61
N ASP A 174 -2.80 3.60 18.88
CA ASP A 174 -3.25 4.42 20.00
C ASP A 174 -2.76 5.86 19.91
N VAL A 175 -1.48 6.05 19.57
CA VAL A 175 -0.91 7.38 19.37
C VAL A 175 -1.58 8.09 18.18
N GLN A 176 -1.89 7.36 17.11
CA GLN A 176 -2.53 7.92 15.93
C GLN A 176 -4.03 8.20 16.17
N ALA A 177 -4.70 7.40 16.98
CA ALA A 177 -6.10 7.60 17.34
C ALA A 177 -6.34 8.98 17.96
N GLY A 178 -5.40 9.48 18.77
CA GLY A 178 -5.45 10.82 19.35
C GLY A 178 -5.19 11.98 18.36
N LYS A 179 -4.80 11.68 17.13
CA LYS A 179 -4.43 12.68 16.10
C LYS A 179 -5.38 12.69 14.90
N LEU A 180 -6.43 11.89 14.89
CA LEU A 180 -7.35 11.83 13.76
C LEU A 180 -8.05 13.19 13.55
N PRO A 181 -8.23 13.61 12.28
CA PRO A 181 -9.11 14.72 11.95
C PRO A 181 -10.54 14.49 12.46
N VAL A 182 -11.29 15.54 12.80
CA VAL A 182 -12.66 15.42 13.34
C VAL A 182 -13.58 15.01 12.22
N ASP A 183 -13.81 15.15 11.20
CA ASP A 183 -14.90 14.88 10.25
C ASP A 183 -14.66 13.69 9.30
N LEU A 184 -14.00 12.65 9.77
CA LEU A 184 -13.83 11.43 8.98
C LEU A 184 -15.11 10.60 9.00
N LYS A 185 -15.56 10.14 7.82
CA LYS A 185 -16.79 9.34 7.68
C LYS A 185 -16.67 7.92 8.26
N PHE A 186 -15.50 7.32 8.14
CA PHE A 186 -15.28 5.93 8.54
C PHE A 186 -14.43 5.83 9.81
N LEU A 187 -13.31 6.55 9.87
CA LEU A 187 -12.39 6.43 10.99
C LEU A 187 -12.78 7.32 12.16
N ASN A 188 -12.78 6.70 13.34
CA ASN A 188 -12.73 7.36 14.63
C ASN A 188 -11.67 6.66 15.49
N PRO A 189 -11.32 7.15 16.69
CA PRO A 189 -10.28 6.54 17.52
C PRO A 189 -10.49 5.07 17.84
N GLN A 190 -11.73 4.64 18.07
CA GLN A 190 -12.06 3.24 18.33
C GLN A 190 -11.94 2.39 17.07
N THR A 191 -12.52 2.83 15.97
CA THR A 191 -12.45 2.12 14.69
C THR A 191 -11.00 1.94 14.26
N LEU A 192 -10.16 2.98 14.39
CA LEU A 192 -8.74 2.86 14.05
C LEU A 192 -8.05 1.74 14.84
N ARG A 193 -8.31 1.62 16.15
CA ARG A 193 -7.72 0.54 16.96
C ARG A 193 -8.18 -0.84 16.50
N LEU A 194 -9.49 -0.98 16.23
CA LEU A 194 -10.07 -2.25 15.78
C LEU A 194 -9.51 -2.74 14.44
N LEU A 195 -9.07 -1.84 13.56
CA LEU A 195 -8.42 -2.26 12.31
C LEU A 195 -7.11 -3.03 12.56
N PHE A 196 -6.45 -2.84 13.69
CA PHE A 196 -5.20 -3.53 14.05
C PHE A 196 -5.42 -4.73 14.98
N ASP A 197 -6.66 -5.05 15.32
CA ASP A 197 -7.03 -6.19 16.14
C ASP A 197 -7.50 -7.35 15.24
N PHE A 198 -6.79 -8.47 15.28
CA PHE A 198 -7.05 -9.61 14.40
C PHE A 198 -7.81 -10.71 15.14
N PRO A 199 -9.01 -11.08 14.69
CA PRO A 199 -9.70 -12.26 15.21
C PRO A 199 -8.90 -13.54 14.92
N GLN A 200 -9.24 -14.62 15.64
CA GLN A 200 -8.48 -15.88 15.64
C GLN A 200 -8.26 -16.47 14.25
N ASP A 201 -9.23 -16.38 13.37
CA ASP A 201 -9.20 -16.91 11.99
C ASP A 201 -8.34 -16.08 11.03
N MET A 202 -8.04 -14.84 11.37
CA MET A 202 -7.15 -13.93 10.61
C MET A 202 -5.80 -13.69 11.32
N SER A 203 -5.64 -14.18 12.55
CA SER A 203 -4.44 -13.94 13.36
C SER A 203 -3.17 -14.52 12.72
N ARG A 204 -1.99 -14.10 13.22
CA ARG A 204 -0.70 -14.48 12.64
C ARG A 204 -0.50 -15.99 12.58
N VAL A 205 -0.02 -16.47 11.46
CA VAL A 205 0.40 -17.87 11.22
C VAL A 205 1.85 -17.92 10.76
N PRO A 206 2.55 -19.05 10.91
CA PRO A 206 3.84 -19.25 10.29
C PRO A 206 3.74 -19.09 8.76
N ALA A 207 4.53 -18.19 8.21
CA ALA A 207 4.53 -17.87 6.80
C ALA A 207 5.98 -17.61 6.32
N PRO A 208 6.33 -17.97 5.08
CA PRO A 208 7.67 -17.79 4.55
C PRO A 208 7.97 -16.32 4.23
N VAL A 209 9.21 -16.03 3.87
CA VAL A 209 9.63 -14.78 3.25
C VAL A 209 9.54 -14.95 1.73
N ASN A 210 8.86 -14.05 1.06
CA ASN A 210 8.78 -14.03 -0.40
C ASN A 210 10.06 -13.45 -1.00
N ARG A 211 10.70 -14.21 -1.89
CA ARG A 211 11.95 -13.85 -2.58
C ARG A 211 11.79 -14.01 -4.09
N LEU A 212 12.63 -13.33 -4.86
CA LEU A 212 12.69 -13.53 -6.32
C LEU A 212 12.97 -14.99 -6.69
N SER A 213 13.71 -15.70 -5.85
CA SER A 213 14.11 -17.10 -6.11
C SER A 213 13.05 -18.14 -5.76
N ASN A 214 12.09 -17.83 -4.85
CA ASN A 214 11.10 -18.81 -4.41
C ASN A 214 9.66 -18.49 -4.83
N GLN A 215 9.32 -17.22 -5.04
CA GLN A 215 7.99 -16.75 -5.45
C GLN A 215 6.84 -17.35 -4.59
N GLU A 216 7.10 -17.59 -3.32
CA GLU A 216 6.20 -18.26 -2.38
C GLU A 216 4.82 -17.59 -2.29
N LEU A 217 4.79 -16.27 -2.42
CA LEU A 217 3.54 -15.53 -2.32
C LEU A 217 2.58 -15.89 -3.47
N VAL A 218 3.09 -16.04 -4.70
CA VAL A 218 2.26 -16.43 -5.86
C VAL A 218 1.65 -17.81 -5.64
N HIS A 219 2.47 -18.77 -5.21
CA HIS A 219 2.00 -20.14 -4.97
C HIS A 219 0.98 -20.21 -3.82
N SER A 220 1.24 -19.52 -2.71
CA SER A 220 0.31 -19.47 -1.58
C SER A 220 -1.01 -18.84 -1.97
N TYR A 221 -0.95 -17.73 -2.71
CA TYR A 221 -2.12 -16.99 -3.19
C TYR A 221 -3.02 -17.86 -4.07
N GLU A 222 -2.46 -18.53 -5.07
CA GLU A 222 -3.21 -19.45 -5.93
C GLU A 222 -3.88 -20.58 -5.14
N GLN A 223 -3.16 -21.17 -4.18
CA GLN A 223 -3.69 -22.26 -3.34
C GLN A 223 -4.83 -21.80 -2.43
N GLU A 224 -4.77 -20.60 -1.87
CA GLU A 224 -5.76 -20.10 -0.92
C GLU A 224 -7.01 -19.60 -1.64
N TRP A 225 -6.87 -18.80 -2.68
CA TRP A 225 -8.01 -18.30 -3.47
C TRP A 225 -8.65 -19.39 -4.33
N GLY A 226 -7.89 -20.38 -4.81
CA GLY A 226 -8.42 -21.52 -5.54
C GLY A 226 -9.39 -22.38 -4.72
N LYS A 227 -9.33 -22.35 -3.40
CA LYS A 227 -10.29 -23.04 -2.50
C LYS A 227 -11.63 -22.33 -2.39
N VAL A 228 -11.69 -21.06 -2.68
CA VAL A 228 -12.94 -20.25 -2.60
C VAL A 228 -13.69 -20.29 -3.92
N ALA A 229 -13.00 -20.55 -5.04
CA ALA A 229 -13.58 -20.63 -6.37
C ALA A 229 -14.20 -22.00 -6.70
N ASN A 230 -14.02 -23.02 -5.85
CA ASN A 230 -14.59 -24.36 -5.94
C ASN A 230 -15.63 -24.57 -4.85
#